data_516dba32bbd39562c755558256b71e46
#
_entry.id   516dba32bbd39562c755558256b71e46
#
_cell.length_a   1.000
_cell.length_b   1.000
_cell.length_c   1.000
_cell.angle_alpha   90.00
_cell.angle_beta   90.00
_cell.angle_gamma   90.00
#
_symmetry.space_group_name_H-M   'P 1'
#
loop_
_entity.id
_entity.type
_entity.pdbx_description
1 polymer ?
#
loop_
_entity_poly.entity_id
_entity_poly.type
_entity_poly.pdbx_seq_one_letter_code
_entity_poly.pdbx_strand_id
1 'polypeptide(L)'
;MTCKKCGYQDKKEKTIFGSTLCSICAKFAPEKIQDFQDYIAEKIDWKILDTFRSHNQALDKKQKAGMQKMASIGRLQTRPPLGYEVQNGNLIPNEDAVRVHSLFKTFLARKYSLNSLSKNFSLSVNGLKKVLSNRTYLGEIKFDGKINKGNHQPIINPEIFYAVQRKLKTYLKPRKNKA
;
A
#
# COMPACT_ATOMS: atom_id res chain seq x y z
N MET A 1 -10.45 -22.31 1.27
CA MET A 1 -11.73 -22.98 1.64
C MET A 1 -12.74 -22.86 0.51
N THR A 2 -13.84 -23.59 0.52
CA THR A 2 -14.90 -23.49 -0.50
C THR A 2 -16.00 -22.53 -0.04
N CYS A 3 -16.52 -21.73 -0.97
CA CYS A 3 -17.63 -20.82 -0.71
C CYS A 3 -18.89 -21.57 -0.28
N LYS A 4 -19.46 -21.21 0.87
CA LYS A 4 -20.64 -21.90 1.45
C LYS A 4 -21.90 -21.77 0.60
N LYS A 5 -22.02 -20.70 -0.24
CA LYS A 5 -23.16 -20.48 -1.13
C LYS A 5 -23.03 -21.18 -2.49
N CYS A 6 -21.89 -21.03 -3.20
CA CYS A 6 -21.76 -21.52 -4.58
C CYS A 6 -20.71 -22.63 -4.78
N GLY A 7 -19.98 -23.05 -3.73
CA GLY A 7 -18.96 -24.10 -3.82
C GLY A 7 -17.64 -23.70 -4.50
N TYR A 8 -17.47 -22.45 -4.95
CA TYR A 8 -16.24 -21.99 -5.60
C TYR A 8 -15.08 -21.83 -4.61
N GLN A 9 -13.87 -22.22 -5.01
CA GLN A 9 -12.63 -21.95 -4.27
C GLN A 9 -12.03 -20.62 -4.72
N ASP A 10 -12.06 -19.61 -3.87
CA ASP A 10 -11.55 -18.27 -4.17
C ASP A 10 -10.27 -18.01 -3.37
N LYS A 11 -9.31 -17.30 -3.98
CA LYS A 11 -8.12 -16.79 -3.28
C LYS A 11 -8.43 -15.57 -2.40
N LYS A 12 -9.54 -14.87 -2.68
CA LYS A 12 -9.99 -13.66 -1.98
C LYS A 12 -11.28 -13.97 -1.22
N GLU A 13 -11.22 -14.91 -0.30
CA GLU A 13 -12.36 -15.28 0.54
C GLU A 13 -12.68 -14.20 1.58
N LYS A 14 -13.97 -14.10 1.95
CA LYS A 14 -14.44 -13.26 3.05
C LYS A 14 -15.29 -14.08 3.99
N THR A 15 -15.11 -13.89 5.28
CA THR A 15 -15.98 -14.49 6.30
C THR A 15 -17.03 -13.47 6.72
N ILE A 16 -18.32 -13.82 6.53
CA ILE A 16 -19.49 -13.02 6.92
C ILE A 16 -20.36 -13.91 7.78
N PHE A 17 -20.74 -13.45 8.97
CA PHE A 17 -21.50 -14.21 9.97
C PHE A 17 -21.01 -15.67 10.14
N GLY A 18 -19.69 -15.85 10.27
CA GLY A 18 -19.08 -17.18 10.44
C GLY A 18 -19.09 -18.09 9.20
N SER A 19 -19.56 -17.60 8.04
CA SER A 19 -19.60 -18.37 6.79
C SER A 19 -18.58 -17.83 5.78
N THR A 20 -17.75 -18.72 5.23
CA THR A 20 -16.76 -18.37 4.19
C THR A 20 -17.44 -18.24 2.83
N LEU A 21 -17.30 -17.08 2.19
CA LEU A 21 -17.84 -16.75 0.88
C LEU A 21 -16.74 -16.33 -0.10
N CYS A 22 -16.91 -16.66 -1.38
CA CYS A 22 -16.07 -16.11 -2.45
C CYS A 22 -16.32 -14.61 -2.63
N SER A 23 -15.40 -13.93 -3.31
CA SER A 23 -15.46 -12.48 -3.56
C SER A 23 -16.78 -12.00 -4.20
N ILE A 24 -17.39 -12.83 -5.05
CA ILE A 24 -18.67 -12.52 -5.69
C ILE A 24 -19.84 -12.69 -4.70
N CYS A 25 -19.96 -13.85 -4.08
CA CYS A 25 -21.06 -14.10 -3.13
C CYS A 25 -21.01 -13.13 -1.94
N ALA A 26 -19.82 -12.73 -1.50
CA ALA A 26 -19.67 -11.74 -0.44
C ALA A 26 -20.16 -10.33 -0.82
N LYS A 27 -20.15 -9.96 -2.11
CA LYS A 27 -20.69 -8.66 -2.57
C LYS A 27 -22.23 -8.60 -2.51
N PHE A 28 -22.87 -9.75 -2.67
CA PHE A 28 -24.34 -9.85 -2.66
C PHE A 28 -24.88 -10.33 -1.31
N ALA A 29 -24.03 -10.53 -0.32
CA ALA A 29 -24.45 -10.98 1.00
C ALA A 29 -25.23 -9.87 1.73
N PRO A 30 -26.41 -10.18 2.28
CA PRO A 30 -27.19 -9.25 3.09
C PRO A 30 -26.44 -8.81 4.35
N GLU A 31 -26.72 -7.59 4.82
CA GLU A 31 -26.14 -7.04 6.04
C GLU A 31 -26.80 -7.57 7.31
N LYS A 32 -28.07 -8.01 7.23
CA LYS A 32 -28.81 -8.55 8.36
C LYS A 32 -28.63 -10.06 8.46
N ILE A 33 -28.42 -10.56 9.67
CA ILE A 33 -28.19 -11.99 9.92
C ILE A 33 -29.38 -12.88 9.54
N GLN A 34 -30.59 -12.40 9.69
CA GLN A 34 -31.80 -13.14 9.34
C GLN A 34 -31.85 -13.41 7.83
N ASP A 35 -31.72 -12.35 7.02
CA ASP A 35 -31.73 -12.44 5.55
C ASP A 35 -30.49 -13.23 5.05
N PHE A 36 -29.38 -13.20 5.80
CA PHE A 36 -28.18 -13.93 5.47
C PHE A 36 -28.32 -15.44 5.61
N GLN A 37 -29.14 -15.91 6.55
CA GLN A 37 -29.41 -17.35 6.71
C GLN A 37 -30.16 -17.90 5.47
N ASP A 38 -31.20 -17.20 5.01
CA ASP A 38 -31.92 -17.55 3.79
C ASP A 38 -31.02 -17.46 2.56
N TYR A 39 -30.18 -16.39 2.49
CA TYR A 39 -29.22 -16.24 1.42
C TYR A 39 -28.25 -17.42 1.32
N ILE A 40 -27.75 -17.97 2.43
CA ILE A 40 -26.84 -19.12 2.43
C ILE A 40 -27.56 -20.44 2.16
N ALA A 41 -28.82 -20.58 2.58
CA ALA A 41 -29.65 -21.77 2.34
C ALA A 41 -29.88 -21.98 0.84
N GLU A 42 -30.13 -20.92 0.09
CA GLU A 42 -30.29 -20.96 -1.36
C GLU A 42 -28.95 -21.19 -2.06
N LYS A 43 -28.68 -22.42 -2.51
CA LYS A 43 -27.43 -22.77 -3.21
C LYS A 43 -27.47 -22.33 -4.67
N ILE A 44 -26.33 -21.81 -5.14
CA ILE A 44 -26.11 -21.42 -6.54
C ILE A 44 -24.86 -22.12 -7.04
N ASP A 45 -24.91 -22.69 -8.24
CA ASP A 45 -23.72 -23.24 -8.90
C ASP A 45 -22.77 -22.09 -9.25
N TRP A 46 -21.49 -22.25 -8.87
CA TRP A 46 -20.46 -21.26 -9.15
C TRP A 46 -20.28 -20.97 -10.65
N LYS A 47 -20.61 -21.92 -11.54
CA LYS A 47 -20.56 -21.76 -12.99
C LYS A 47 -21.48 -20.64 -13.49
N ILE A 48 -22.64 -20.47 -12.86
CA ILE A 48 -23.57 -19.38 -13.18
C ILE A 48 -22.93 -18.02 -12.89
N LEU A 49 -22.07 -17.95 -11.87
CA LEU A 49 -21.36 -16.73 -11.48
C LEU A 49 -20.03 -16.52 -12.21
N ASP A 50 -19.65 -17.44 -13.09
CA ASP A 50 -18.34 -17.38 -13.76
C ASP A 50 -18.20 -16.17 -14.69
N THR A 51 -19.26 -15.79 -15.37
CA THR A 51 -19.29 -14.56 -16.19
C THR A 51 -18.98 -13.31 -15.38
N PHE A 52 -19.53 -13.20 -14.16
CA PHE A 52 -19.23 -12.11 -13.23
C PHE A 52 -17.78 -12.15 -12.75
N ARG A 53 -17.22 -13.34 -12.52
CA ARG A 53 -15.81 -13.52 -12.13
C ARG A 53 -14.89 -13.07 -13.24
N SER A 54 -15.13 -13.54 -14.46
CA SER A 54 -14.34 -13.19 -15.65
C SER A 54 -14.37 -11.68 -15.92
N HIS A 55 -15.55 -11.07 -15.83
CA HIS A 55 -15.70 -9.63 -15.98
C HIS A 55 -14.92 -8.84 -14.91
N ASN A 56 -15.05 -9.20 -13.63
CA ASN A 56 -14.31 -8.54 -12.57
C ASN A 56 -12.78 -8.70 -12.72
N GLN A 57 -12.30 -9.88 -13.12
CA GLN A 57 -10.87 -10.11 -13.38
C GLN A 57 -10.36 -9.28 -14.56
N ALA A 58 -11.18 -9.12 -15.61
CA ALA A 58 -10.83 -8.28 -16.75
C ALA A 58 -10.77 -6.80 -16.35
N LEU A 59 -11.71 -6.32 -15.53
CA LEU A 59 -11.68 -4.95 -14.98
C LEU A 59 -10.44 -4.72 -14.11
N ASP A 60 -10.12 -5.64 -13.19
CA ASP A 60 -8.92 -5.54 -12.35
C ASP A 60 -7.65 -5.47 -13.19
N LYS A 61 -7.54 -6.29 -14.25
CA LYS A 61 -6.40 -6.27 -15.19
C LYS A 61 -6.31 -4.94 -15.94
N LYS A 62 -7.44 -4.44 -16.46
CA LYS A 62 -7.50 -3.16 -17.18
C LYS A 62 -7.12 -1.99 -16.28
N GLN A 63 -7.64 -1.97 -15.05
CA GLN A 63 -7.30 -0.96 -14.06
C GLN A 63 -5.80 -0.99 -13.70
N LYS A 64 -5.26 -2.19 -13.43
CA LYS A 64 -3.83 -2.36 -13.13
C LYS A 64 -2.95 -1.90 -14.30
N ALA A 65 -3.31 -2.24 -15.54
CA ALA A 65 -2.59 -1.81 -16.73
C ALA A 65 -2.61 -0.27 -16.88
N GLY A 66 -3.76 0.37 -16.63
CA GLY A 66 -3.88 1.83 -16.58
C GLY A 66 -2.94 2.46 -15.55
N MET A 67 -2.93 1.92 -14.32
CA MET A 67 -2.03 2.39 -13.26
C MET A 67 -0.54 2.18 -13.60
N GLN A 68 -0.19 1.05 -14.24
CA GLN A 68 1.17 0.80 -14.73
C GLN A 68 1.59 1.81 -15.79
N LYS A 69 0.70 2.11 -16.76
CA LYS A 69 0.96 3.12 -17.79
C LYS A 69 1.18 4.50 -17.15
N MET A 70 0.36 4.90 -16.18
CA MET A 70 0.54 6.17 -15.48
C MET A 70 1.84 6.22 -14.68
N ALA A 71 2.20 5.13 -14.00
CA ALA A 71 3.47 5.04 -13.28
C ALA A 71 4.69 5.07 -14.21
N SER A 72 4.60 4.48 -15.42
CA SER A 72 5.69 4.52 -16.42
C SER A 72 5.97 5.92 -16.97
N ILE A 73 4.95 6.78 -17.02
CA ILE A 73 5.10 8.19 -17.38
C ILE A 73 5.41 9.09 -16.17
N GLY A 74 5.76 8.51 -15.03
CA GLY A 74 6.22 9.23 -13.85
C GLY A 74 5.14 9.83 -12.96
N ARG A 75 3.87 9.44 -13.12
CA ARG A 75 2.76 9.90 -12.26
C ARG A 75 2.53 8.99 -11.07
N LEU A 76 2.38 9.57 -9.88
CA LEU A 76 2.06 8.83 -8.66
C LEU A 76 0.63 8.27 -8.71
N GLN A 77 0.46 7.00 -8.28
CA GLN A 77 -0.84 6.31 -8.27
C GLN A 77 -1.45 6.19 -6.87
N THR A 78 -0.82 6.79 -5.88
CA THR A 78 -1.24 6.73 -4.47
C THR A 78 -1.40 8.14 -3.91
N ARG A 79 -1.81 8.25 -2.64
CA ARG A 79 -1.82 9.54 -1.94
C ARG A 79 -0.42 10.14 -1.91
N PRO A 80 -0.28 11.47 -2.02
CA PRO A 80 1.02 12.13 -1.94
C PRO A 80 1.68 11.82 -0.59
N PRO A 81 2.99 11.52 -0.57
CA PRO A 81 3.72 11.36 0.68
C PRO A 81 3.95 12.71 1.36
N LEU A 82 4.28 12.67 2.67
CA LEU A 82 4.63 13.86 3.44
C LEU A 82 5.68 14.70 2.69
N GLY A 83 5.50 16.01 2.65
CA GLY A 83 6.40 16.93 1.94
C GLY A 83 6.03 17.15 0.47
N TYR A 84 4.98 16.50 -0.02
CA TYR A 84 4.44 16.72 -1.35
C TYR A 84 2.92 16.95 -1.33
N GLU A 85 2.45 17.69 -2.29
CA GLU A 85 1.04 17.83 -2.65
C GLU A 85 0.84 17.53 -4.13
N VAL A 86 -0.42 17.35 -4.56
CA VAL A 86 -0.75 17.13 -5.96
C VAL A 86 -1.37 18.40 -6.54
N GLN A 87 -0.72 18.96 -7.56
CA GLN A 87 -1.29 20.05 -8.36
C GLN A 87 -1.31 19.63 -9.84
N ASN A 88 -2.46 19.72 -10.47
CA ASN A 88 -2.66 19.35 -11.88
C ASN A 88 -2.13 17.94 -12.22
N GLY A 89 -2.29 16.97 -11.30
CA GLY A 89 -1.83 15.60 -11.48
C GLY A 89 -0.33 15.37 -11.32
N ASN A 90 0.44 16.39 -10.94
CA ASN A 90 1.87 16.30 -10.65
C ASN A 90 2.14 16.48 -9.16
N LEU A 91 3.21 15.84 -8.66
CA LEU A 91 3.69 16.06 -7.30
C LEU A 91 4.54 17.33 -7.26
N ILE A 92 4.20 18.21 -6.33
CA ILE A 92 4.95 19.45 -6.05
C ILE A 92 5.35 19.43 -4.57
N PRO A 93 6.62 19.78 -4.22
CA PRO A 93 7.02 19.97 -2.83
C PRO A 93 6.15 21.02 -2.13
N ASN A 94 5.67 20.72 -0.93
CA ASN A 94 4.92 21.64 -0.09
C ASN A 94 5.77 22.10 1.11
N GLU A 95 5.18 22.85 2.04
CA GLU A 95 5.87 23.37 3.24
C GLU A 95 6.52 22.30 4.10
N ASP A 96 5.91 21.08 4.17
CA ASP A 96 6.48 19.94 4.89
C ASP A 96 7.76 19.36 4.24
N ALA A 97 8.15 19.79 3.03
CA ALA A 97 9.38 19.34 2.37
C ALA A 97 10.62 19.63 3.22
N VAL A 98 10.66 20.80 3.86
CA VAL A 98 11.75 21.19 4.78
C VAL A 98 11.80 20.25 5.99
N ARG A 99 10.63 19.87 6.51
CA ARG A 99 10.51 18.92 7.63
C ARG A 99 11.01 17.54 7.25
N VAL A 100 10.69 17.05 6.04
CA VAL A 100 11.22 15.77 5.52
C VAL A 100 12.73 15.82 5.39
N HIS A 101 13.28 16.89 4.81
CA HIS A 101 14.73 17.07 4.68
C HIS A 101 15.44 17.08 6.05
N SER A 102 14.88 17.82 7.03
CA SER A 102 15.37 17.84 8.41
C SER A 102 15.34 16.44 9.05
N LEU A 103 14.28 15.68 8.84
CA LEU A 103 14.13 14.31 9.35
C LEU A 103 15.24 13.38 8.84
N PHE A 104 15.55 13.41 7.53
CA PHE A 104 16.64 12.62 6.96
C PHE A 104 18.01 13.00 7.54
N LYS A 105 18.30 14.29 7.67
CA LYS A 105 19.56 14.78 8.28
C LYS A 105 19.67 14.38 9.75
N THR A 106 18.60 14.58 10.52
CA THR A 106 18.59 14.23 11.95
C THR A 106 18.77 12.74 12.17
N PHE A 107 18.14 11.91 11.33
CA PHE A 107 18.34 10.45 11.38
C PHE A 107 19.81 10.07 11.15
N LEU A 108 20.52 10.72 10.24
CA LEU A 108 21.95 10.46 9.98
C LEU A 108 22.86 10.88 11.14
N ALA A 109 22.52 11.93 11.87
CA ALA A 109 23.36 12.52 12.92
C ALA A 109 23.65 11.63 14.15
N ARG A 110 23.23 10.34 14.16
CA ARG A 110 23.53 9.29 15.18
C ARG A 110 23.01 9.52 16.62
N LYS A 111 22.44 10.67 16.94
CA LYS A 111 22.04 11.05 18.32
C LYS A 111 20.68 10.50 18.77
N TYR A 112 19.86 9.94 17.86
CA TYR A 112 18.47 9.59 18.16
C TYR A 112 18.15 8.15 17.83
N SER A 113 17.37 7.51 18.72
CA SER A 113 16.71 6.23 18.43
C SER A 113 15.50 6.45 17.50
N LEU A 114 15.02 5.40 16.82
CA LEU A 114 13.80 5.50 15.99
C LEU A 114 12.59 5.97 16.82
N ASN A 115 12.47 5.56 18.10
CA ASN A 115 11.39 5.96 18.97
C ASN A 115 11.47 7.44 19.36
N SER A 116 12.67 7.94 19.68
CA SER A 116 12.87 9.36 19.99
C SER A 116 12.60 10.23 18.76
N LEU A 117 13.10 9.80 17.59
CA LEU A 117 12.91 10.55 16.36
C LEU A 117 11.44 10.57 15.92
N SER A 118 10.71 9.46 16.09
CA SER A 118 9.28 9.40 15.78
C SER A 118 8.46 10.38 16.60
N LYS A 119 8.78 10.52 17.91
CA LYS A 119 8.15 11.51 18.80
C LYS A 119 8.48 12.94 18.36
N ASN A 120 9.75 13.25 18.08
CA ASN A 120 10.18 14.59 17.66
C ASN A 120 9.51 15.08 16.37
N PHE A 121 9.20 14.16 15.45
CA PHE A 121 8.53 14.49 14.19
C PHE A 121 7.03 14.18 14.19
N SER A 122 6.44 13.84 15.34
CA SER A 122 5.00 13.50 15.50
C SER A 122 4.56 12.41 14.49
N LEU A 123 5.39 11.39 14.31
CA LEU A 123 5.14 10.24 13.43
C LEU A 123 5.13 8.96 14.25
N SER A 124 4.38 7.95 13.82
CA SER A 124 4.58 6.60 14.35
C SER A 124 5.93 6.05 13.88
N VAL A 125 6.53 5.11 14.63
CA VAL A 125 7.79 4.46 14.23
C VAL A 125 7.68 3.80 12.86
N ASN A 126 6.53 3.18 12.55
CA ASN A 126 6.28 2.59 11.24
C ASN A 126 6.09 3.66 10.15
N GLY A 127 5.44 4.77 10.48
CA GLY A 127 5.33 5.94 9.60
C GLY A 127 6.71 6.52 9.27
N LEU A 128 7.54 6.70 10.29
CA LEU A 128 8.93 7.14 10.13
C LEU A 128 9.73 6.22 9.19
N LYS A 129 9.66 4.90 9.40
CA LYS A 129 10.34 3.93 8.52
C LYS A 129 9.82 4.02 7.07
N LYS A 130 8.52 4.18 6.87
CA LYS A 130 7.93 4.37 5.54
C LYS A 130 8.44 5.64 4.88
N VAL A 131 8.49 6.77 5.59
CA VAL A 131 9.05 8.03 5.08
C VAL A 131 10.52 7.84 4.71
N LEU A 132 11.36 7.33 5.60
CA LEU A 132 12.80 7.14 5.36
C LEU A 132 13.12 6.17 4.21
N SER A 133 12.20 5.25 3.84
CA SER A 133 12.39 4.28 2.76
C SER A 133 11.65 4.61 1.47
N ASN A 134 10.91 5.72 1.43
CA ASN A 134 10.11 6.07 0.27
C ASN A 134 10.96 6.68 -0.86
N ARG A 135 11.04 5.98 -1.99
CA ARG A 135 11.83 6.39 -3.15
C ARG A 135 11.25 7.61 -3.89
N THR A 136 10.01 8.01 -3.60
CA THR A 136 9.43 9.24 -4.15
C THR A 136 10.26 10.47 -3.80
N TYR A 137 10.96 10.47 -2.65
CA TYR A 137 11.86 11.55 -2.28
C TYR A 137 13.11 11.68 -3.15
N LEU A 138 13.45 10.63 -3.93
CA LEU A 138 14.50 10.64 -4.96
C LEU A 138 14.01 11.08 -6.34
N GLY A 139 12.73 11.40 -6.49
CA GLY A 139 12.13 11.62 -7.80
C GLY A 139 11.78 10.31 -8.52
N GLU A 140 11.56 9.21 -7.80
CA GLU A 140 11.21 7.91 -8.36
C GLU A 140 9.82 7.45 -7.95
N ILE A 141 9.10 6.79 -8.86
CA ILE A 141 7.79 6.18 -8.61
C ILE A 141 7.93 4.66 -8.62
N LYS A 142 7.62 4.04 -7.48
CA LYS A 142 7.56 2.59 -7.37
C LYS A 142 6.12 2.10 -7.52
N PHE A 143 5.86 1.25 -8.52
CA PHE A 143 4.58 0.61 -8.73
C PHE A 143 4.78 -0.84 -9.18
N ASP A 144 4.05 -1.78 -8.60
CA ASP A 144 4.06 -3.21 -8.93
C ASP A 144 5.48 -3.81 -9.03
N GLY A 145 6.35 -3.45 -8.08
CA GLY A 145 7.76 -3.90 -8.06
C GLY A 145 8.70 -3.14 -8.99
N LYS A 146 8.20 -2.41 -9.98
CA LYS A 146 9.00 -1.61 -10.92
C LYS A 146 9.24 -0.22 -10.36
N ILE A 147 10.42 0.33 -10.68
CA ILE A 147 10.81 1.69 -10.31
C ILE A 147 10.95 2.49 -11.61
N ASN A 148 10.21 3.59 -11.70
CA ASN A 148 10.22 4.49 -12.83
C ASN A 148 10.69 5.88 -12.40
N LYS A 149 11.24 6.65 -13.33
CA LYS A 149 11.54 8.07 -13.07
C LYS A 149 10.23 8.83 -12.88
N GLY A 150 10.11 9.59 -11.79
CA GLY A 150 8.97 10.46 -11.53
C GLY A 150 9.09 11.81 -12.28
N ASN A 151 7.95 12.47 -12.49
CA ASN A 151 7.87 13.80 -13.10
C ASN A 151 7.98 14.93 -12.06
N HIS A 152 8.36 14.60 -10.84
CA HIS A 152 8.42 15.54 -9.73
C HIS A 152 9.84 15.83 -9.29
N GLN A 153 10.01 17.00 -8.67
CA GLN A 153 11.29 17.41 -8.11
C GLN A 153 11.62 16.57 -6.86
N PRO A 154 12.83 15.98 -6.77
CA PRO A 154 13.25 15.25 -5.57
C PRO A 154 13.47 16.23 -4.40
N ILE A 155 13.06 15.83 -3.18
CA ILE A 155 13.31 16.56 -1.93
C ILE A 155 14.67 16.16 -1.34
N ILE A 156 15.11 14.91 -1.56
CA ILE A 156 16.30 14.33 -0.92
C ILE A 156 17.31 13.97 -1.99
N ASN A 157 18.59 14.35 -1.72
CA ASN A 157 19.72 13.95 -2.54
C ASN A 157 19.96 12.42 -2.44
N PRO A 158 20.31 11.72 -3.54
CA PRO A 158 20.62 10.30 -3.55
C PRO A 158 21.65 9.87 -2.49
N GLU A 159 22.70 10.64 -2.26
CA GLU A 159 23.72 10.34 -1.26
C GLU A 159 23.16 10.23 0.15
N ILE A 160 22.32 11.22 0.54
CA ILE A 160 21.62 11.25 1.84
C ILE A 160 20.67 10.05 1.94
N PHE A 161 19.89 9.81 0.89
CA PHE A 161 18.93 8.71 0.88
C PHE A 161 19.61 7.35 1.08
N TYR A 162 20.65 7.05 0.30
CA TYR A 162 21.34 5.76 0.41
C TYR A 162 22.12 5.62 1.72
N ALA A 163 22.67 6.71 2.29
CA ALA A 163 23.24 6.70 3.62
C ALA A 163 22.19 6.33 4.69
N VAL A 164 20.98 6.90 4.57
CA VAL A 164 19.85 6.56 5.43
C VAL A 164 19.45 5.09 5.27
N GLN A 165 19.39 4.55 4.03
CA GLN A 165 19.06 3.13 3.81
C GLN A 165 20.10 2.21 4.48
N ARG A 166 21.40 2.49 4.34
CA ARG A 166 22.46 1.72 5.02
C ARG A 166 22.27 1.71 6.53
N LYS A 167 22.01 2.88 7.11
CA LYS A 167 21.77 3.02 8.56
C LYS A 167 20.46 2.32 8.98
N LEU A 168 19.38 2.45 8.22
CA LEU A 168 18.09 1.83 8.53
C LEU A 168 18.18 0.30 8.56
N LYS A 169 18.96 -0.31 7.67
CA LYS A 169 19.22 -1.75 7.66
C LYS A 169 19.83 -2.25 8.97
N THR A 170 20.63 -1.45 9.67
CA THR A 170 21.22 -1.85 10.97
C THR A 170 20.15 -1.94 12.08
N TYR A 171 19.11 -1.11 12.01
CA TYR A 171 17.99 -1.14 12.96
C TYR A 171 16.97 -2.26 12.65
N LEU A 172 16.95 -2.78 11.43
CA LEU A 172 16.03 -3.83 11.00
C LEU A 172 16.60 -5.25 11.17
N LYS A 173 17.89 -5.38 11.46
CA LYS A 173 18.48 -6.70 11.79
C LYS A 173 17.85 -7.21 13.10
N PRO A 174 17.35 -8.46 13.15
CA PRO A 174 16.89 -9.04 14.41
C PRO A 174 18.02 -8.97 15.43
N ARG A 175 17.73 -8.48 16.64
CA ARG A 175 18.68 -8.55 17.76
C ARG A 175 18.98 -10.04 17.96
N LYS A 176 20.24 -10.45 17.73
CA LYS A 176 20.69 -11.78 18.21
C LYS A 176 20.44 -11.78 19.70
N ASN A 177 19.55 -12.64 20.16
CA ASN A 177 19.41 -12.89 21.59
C ASN A 177 20.80 -13.27 22.09
N LYS A 178 21.34 -12.47 23.01
CA LYS A 178 22.50 -12.90 23.79
C LYS A 178 21.98 -14.06 24.64
N ALA A 179 22.43 -15.28 24.29
CA ALA A 179 22.34 -16.43 25.19
C ALA A 179 23.19 -16.14 26.44
#